data_e56fc0a3596de87dfe8a5d71d28e1406
#
_entry.id   e56fc0a3596de87dfe8a5d71d28e1406
#
_cell.length_a   1.000
_cell.length_b   1.000
_cell.length_c   1.000
_cell.angle_alpha   90.00
_cell.angle_beta   90.00
_cell.angle_gamma   90.00
#
_symmetry.space_group_name_H-M   'P 1'
#
loop_
_entity.id
_entity.type
_entity.pdbx_description
1 polymer ?
#
loop_
_entity_poly.entity_id
_entity_poly.type
_entity_poly.pdbx_seq_one_letter_code
_entity_poly.pdbx_strand_id
1 'polypeptide(L)'
;FWCVLVVVTILLTWKNKRLPLVGLCLIAATSSFWQEFFGDWGAYVAWNPAFAKLPFWGEMPFTTPVKPLFIPFSWGWWFAVSIPLLVTLVSWLGQKFPKLSTNWLSLLIAFPLFLAYQIYVEGSSVANGWWTYDVVIGPALQTEKGRLPLIFPALLGLWAAYFVAKLAKRDTDGFWPHEVKMGIAAKPAGWRRELARIWAMIVLFQVSFFIFNIGSAMLGRALFGGPSLLVP
;
A
#
# COMPACT_ATOMS: atom_id res chain seq x y z
N PHE A 1 -8.64 13.02 7.08
CA PHE A 1 -7.60 13.01 6.02
C PHE A 1 -8.15 12.53 4.68
N TRP A 2 -8.78 11.35 4.58
CA TRP A 2 -9.28 10.83 3.31
C TRP A 2 -10.17 11.82 2.56
N CYS A 3 -11.18 12.41 3.21
CA CYS A 3 -12.05 13.42 2.59
C CYS A 3 -11.29 14.66 2.09
N VAL A 4 -10.26 15.10 2.82
CA VAL A 4 -9.39 16.20 2.39
C VAL A 4 -8.68 15.84 1.08
N LEU A 5 -8.13 14.63 1.00
CA LEU A 5 -7.47 14.17 -0.23
C LEU A 5 -8.43 14.02 -1.41
N VAL A 6 -9.69 13.64 -1.17
CA VAL A 6 -10.73 13.65 -2.21
C VAL A 6 -10.93 15.07 -2.75
N VAL A 7 -11.12 16.06 -1.87
CA VAL A 7 -11.27 17.46 -2.27
C VAL A 7 -10.03 17.95 -3.04
N VAL A 8 -8.84 17.72 -2.51
CA VAL A 8 -7.58 18.08 -3.19
C VAL A 8 -7.49 17.43 -4.58
N THR A 9 -7.85 16.16 -4.68
CA THR A 9 -7.86 15.42 -5.96
C THR A 9 -8.82 16.08 -6.96
N ILE A 10 -10.04 16.42 -6.54
CA ILE A 10 -11.03 17.09 -7.40
C ILE A 10 -10.51 18.44 -7.88
N LEU A 11 -10.01 19.28 -6.98
CA LEU A 11 -9.47 20.61 -7.31
C LEU A 11 -8.30 20.53 -8.29
N LEU A 12 -7.33 19.63 -8.03
CA LEU A 12 -6.18 19.45 -8.91
C LEU A 12 -6.58 18.86 -10.27
N THR A 13 -7.56 17.95 -10.30
CA THR A 13 -8.08 17.39 -11.56
C THR A 13 -8.78 18.45 -12.39
N TRP A 14 -9.59 19.29 -11.74
CA TRP A 14 -10.27 20.40 -12.41
C TRP A 14 -9.28 21.41 -13.00
N LYS A 15 -8.24 21.78 -12.23
CA LYS A 15 -7.18 22.70 -12.66
C LYS A 15 -6.34 22.13 -13.80
N ASN A 16 -5.91 20.89 -13.71
CA ASN A 16 -4.94 20.28 -14.63
C ASN A 16 -5.58 19.49 -15.77
N LYS A 17 -6.91 19.32 -15.76
CA LYS A 17 -7.68 18.48 -16.70
C LYS A 17 -7.16 17.03 -16.76
N ARG A 18 -6.46 16.58 -15.73
CA ARG A 18 -5.83 15.26 -15.60
C ARG A 18 -5.79 14.86 -14.13
N LEU A 19 -6.10 13.59 -13.83
CA LEU A 19 -5.97 13.05 -12.48
C LEU A 19 -4.53 13.10 -11.98
N PRO A 20 -4.28 13.71 -10.81
CA PRO A 20 -2.95 13.72 -10.20
C PRO A 20 -2.58 12.34 -9.63
N LEU A 21 -1.28 12.11 -9.41
CA LEU A 21 -0.80 10.85 -8.81
C LEU A 21 -1.45 10.57 -7.45
N VAL A 22 -1.62 11.59 -6.61
CA VAL A 22 -2.29 11.46 -5.31
C VAL A 22 -3.71 10.89 -5.45
N GLY A 23 -4.47 11.35 -6.45
CA GLY A 23 -5.82 10.86 -6.70
C GLY A 23 -5.85 9.42 -7.23
N LEU A 24 -4.91 9.08 -8.13
CA LEU A 24 -4.78 7.72 -8.64
C LEU A 24 -4.40 6.73 -7.51
N CYS A 25 -3.47 7.11 -6.63
CA CYS A 25 -3.11 6.31 -5.45
C CYS A 25 -4.26 6.21 -4.46
N LEU A 26 -5.01 7.32 -4.23
CA LEU A 26 -6.17 7.32 -3.35
C LEU A 26 -7.24 6.31 -3.80
N ILE A 27 -7.59 6.34 -5.09
CA ILE A 27 -8.60 5.43 -5.66
C ILE A 27 -8.09 3.98 -5.63
N ALA A 28 -6.85 3.74 -6.10
CA ALA A 28 -6.28 2.41 -6.16
C ALA A 28 -6.16 1.77 -4.76
N ALA A 29 -5.62 2.49 -3.79
CA ALA A 29 -5.45 1.97 -2.44
C ALA A 29 -6.79 1.78 -1.72
N THR A 30 -7.74 2.74 -1.82
CA THR A 30 -9.08 2.57 -1.26
C THR A 30 -9.78 1.34 -1.84
N SER A 31 -9.67 1.10 -3.16
CA SER A 31 -10.27 -0.06 -3.81
C SER A 31 -9.59 -1.39 -3.46
N SER A 32 -8.40 -1.35 -2.88
CA SER A 32 -7.61 -2.55 -2.55
C SER A 32 -7.86 -3.08 -1.13
N PHE A 33 -8.72 -2.43 -0.34
CA PHE A 33 -8.95 -2.80 1.07
C PHE A 33 -9.42 -4.24 1.27
N TRP A 34 -10.07 -4.84 0.26
CA TRP A 34 -10.49 -6.23 0.30
C TRP A 34 -9.31 -7.22 0.49
N GLN A 35 -8.10 -6.81 0.12
CA GLN A 35 -6.90 -7.63 0.32
C GLN A 35 -6.56 -7.83 1.80
N GLU A 36 -7.07 -6.97 2.69
CA GLU A 36 -6.98 -7.16 4.13
C GLU A 36 -7.65 -8.46 4.62
N PHE A 37 -8.61 -9.02 3.88
CA PHE A 37 -9.18 -10.32 4.23
C PHE A 37 -8.10 -11.39 4.34
N PHE A 38 -7.20 -11.37 3.37
CA PHE A 38 -6.12 -12.34 3.26
C PHE A 38 -4.85 -11.89 4.00
N GLY A 39 -4.60 -10.60 4.02
CA GLY A 39 -3.42 -10.01 4.64
C GLY A 39 -3.37 -10.23 6.15
N ASP A 40 -4.40 -9.84 6.84
CA ASP A 40 -4.48 -10.02 8.29
C ASP A 40 -4.51 -11.50 8.67
N TRP A 41 -5.26 -12.33 7.91
CA TRP A 41 -5.26 -13.76 8.13
C TRP A 41 -3.85 -14.35 7.92
N GLY A 42 -3.19 -13.99 6.83
CA GLY A 42 -1.83 -14.46 6.51
C GLY A 42 -0.79 -14.01 7.54
N ALA A 43 -0.97 -12.83 8.11
CA ALA A 43 -0.07 -12.24 9.09
C ALA A 43 -0.43 -12.53 10.55
N TYR A 44 -1.53 -13.24 10.82
CA TYR A 44 -2.08 -13.47 12.16
C TYR A 44 -2.44 -12.17 12.92
N VAL A 45 -2.92 -11.17 12.21
CA VAL A 45 -3.34 -9.89 12.82
C VAL A 45 -4.71 -10.02 13.45
N ALA A 46 -4.80 -9.73 14.72
CA ALA A 46 -6.04 -9.60 15.46
C ALA A 46 -6.24 -8.16 15.92
N TRP A 47 -7.28 -7.49 15.41
CA TRP A 47 -7.62 -6.12 15.76
C TRP A 47 -8.31 -6.03 17.13
N ASN A 48 -8.13 -4.88 17.77
CA ASN A 48 -8.81 -4.59 19.03
C ASN A 48 -10.34 -4.61 18.85
N PRO A 49 -11.08 -5.44 19.60
CA PRO A 49 -12.53 -5.58 19.46
C PRO A 49 -13.33 -4.33 19.82
N ALA A 50 -12.71 -3.33 20.44
CA ALA A 50 -13.36 -2.06 20.74
C ALA A 50 -13.56 -1.15 19.51
N PHE A 51 -12.90 -1.44 18.37
CA PHE A 51 -13.13 -0.68 17.14
C PHE A 51 -14.51 -0.98 16.54
N ALA A 52 -15.14 0.05 16.00
CA ALA A 52 -16.32 -0.12 15.15
C ALA A 52 -15.94 -0.99 13.93
N LYS A 53 -16.64 -2.09 13.74
CA LYS A 53 -16.33 -3.10 12.71
C LYS A 53 -17.20 -2.97 11.47
N LEU A 54 -16.68 -3.46 10.36
CA LEU A 54 -17.47 -3.62 9.14
C LEU A 54 -18.61 -4.61 9.39
N PRO A 55 -19.88 -4.27 9.03
CA PRO A 55 -21.05 -5.04 9.42
C PRO A 55 -21.10 -6.46 8.84
N PHE A 56 -20.47 -6.68 7.68
CA PHE A 56 -20.41 -7.99 7.01
C PHE A 56 -19.14 -8.79 7.35
N TRP A 57 -18.29 -8.27 8.25
CA TRP A 57 -17.04 -8.92 8.58
C TRP A 57 -17.25 -10.03 9.61
N GLY A 58 -16.55 -11.14 9.42
CA GLY A 58 -16.64 -12.33 10.29
C GLY A 58 -17.44 -13.48 9.67
N GLU A 59 -18.16 -13.23 8.57
CA GLU A 59 -18.90 -14.26 7.82
C GLU A 59 -18.10 -14.82 6.63
N MET A 60 -16.94 -14.21 6.34
CA MET A 60 -16.09 -14.59 5.22
C MET A 60 -14.98 -15.57 5.68
N PRO A 61 -14.60 -16.54 4.86
CA PRO A 61 -13.42 -17.36 5.13
C PRO A 61 -12.15 -16.49 5.12
N PHE A 62 -11.13 -16.91 5.84
CA PHE A 62 -9.85 -16.19 5.97
C PHE A 62 -9.98 -14.81 6.62
N THR A 63 -10.96 -14.61 7.50
CA THR A 63 -11.12 -13.36 8.22
C THR A 63 -10.59 -13.47 9.64
N THR A 64 -10.21 -12.33 10.19
CA THR A 64 -9.95 -12.15 11.62
C THR A 64 -11.25 -11.75 12.33
N PRO A 65 -11.39 -11.91 13.65
CA PRO A 65 -12.65 -11.67 14.37
C PRO A 65 -13.20 -10.25 14.19
N VAL A 66 -12.34 -9.29 14.02
CA VAL A 66 -12.70 -7.86 13.84
C VAL A 66 -11.93 -7.25 12.69
N LYS A 67 -12.64 -6.46 11.88
CA LYS A 67 -12.03 -5.57 10.90
C LYS A 67 -12.61 -4.18 11.08
N PRO A 68 -11.79 -3.19 11.42
CA PRO A 68 -12.28 -1.84 11.68
C PRO A 68 -12.89 -1.17 10.47
N LEU A 69 -13.96 -0.44 10.69
CA LEU A 69 -14.70 0.29 9.66
C LEU A 69 -13.85 1.33 8.92
N PHE A 70 -12.81 1.86 9.57
CA PHE A 70 -11.94 2.89 8.99
C PHE A 70 -10.92 2.34 7.97
N ILE A 71 -10.71 1.04 7.89
CA ILE A 71 -9.64 0.42 7.07
C ILE A 71 -9.65 0.86 5.59
N PRO A 72 -10.78 0.84 4.86
CA PRO A 72 -10.77 1.28 3.46
C PRO A 72 -10.26 2.72 3.30
N PHE A 73 -10.63 3.60 4.23
CA PHE A 73 -10.23 5.00 4.21
C PHE A 73 -8.77 5.21 4.64
N SER A 74 -8.30 4.40 5.61
CA SER A 74 -6.91 4.46 6.06
C SER A 74 -5.95 4.03 4.95
N TRP A 75 -6.23 2.95 4.23
CA TRP A 75 -5.44 2.54 3.06
C TRP A 75 -5.38 3.66 2.01
N GLY A 76 -6.54 4.27 1.70
CA GLY A 76 -6.62 5.35 0.74
C GLY A 76 -5.68 6.50 1.08
N TRP A 77 -5.83 7.13 2.25
CA TRP A 77 -5.03 8.30 2.59
C TRP A 77 -3.54 7.96 2.84
N TRP A 78 -3.27 6.81 3.43
CA TRP A 78 -1.92 6.36 3.73
C TRP A 78 -1.03 6.29 2.49
N PHE A 79 -1.48 5.55 1.49
CA PHE A 79 -0.72 5.37 0.25
C PHE A 79 -0.80 6.59 -0.68
N ALA A 80 -1.90 7.35 -0.63
CA ALA A 80 -2.03 8.58 -1.41
C ALA A 80 -1.08 9.70 -0.94
N VAL A 81 -0.60 9.65 0.30
CA VAL A 81 0.41 10.59 0.81
C VAL A 81 1.82 10.02 0.64
N SER A 82 2.06 8.82 1.15
CA SER A 82 3.42 8.26 1.22
C SER A 82 4.03 7.97 -0.17
N ILE A 83 3.26 7.38 -1.09
CA ILE A 83 3.78 7.01 -2.40
C ILE A 83 4.14 8.23 -3.26
N PRO A 84 3.29 9.27 -3.43
CA PRO A 84 3.68 10.46 -4.17
C PRO A 84 4.90 11.19 -3.60
N LEU A 85 5.06 11.23 -2.27
CA LEU A 85 6.25 11.80 -1.64
C LEU A 85 7.52 11.04 -2.03
N LEU A 86 7.50 9.71 -1.94
CA LEU A 86 8.63 8.86 -2.33
C LEU A 86 8.91 8.94 -3.84
N VAL A 87 7.88 8.97 -4.68
CA VAL A 87 8.02 9.16 -6.14
C VAL A 87 8.70 10.49 -6.44
N THR A 88 8.28 11.57 -5.78
CA THR A 88 8.88 12.89 -5.95
C THR A 88 10.36 12.89 -5.54
N LEU A 89 10.67 12.31 -4.38
CA LEU A 89 12.04 12.21 -3.87
C LEU A 89 12.94 11.40 -4.82
N VAL A 90 12.50 10.21 -5.23
CA VAL A 90 13.27 9.33 -6.14
C VAL A 90 13.43 9.98 -7.51
N SER A 91 12.40 10.66 -8.03
CA SER A 91 12.50 11.39 -9.30
C SER A 91 13.49 12.55 -9.23
N TRP A 92 13.47 13.30 -8.13
CA TRP A 92 14.43 14.39 -7.89
C TRP A 92 15.86 13.87 -7.77
N LEU A 93 16.08 12.80 -7.02
CA LEU A 93 17.40 12.16 -6.92
C LEU A 93 17.87 11.60 -8.27
N GLY A 94 16.97 11.07 -9.08
CA GLY A 94 17.29 10.59 -10.44
C GLY A 94 17.83 11.69 -11.35
N GLN A 95 17.37 12.93 -11.18
CA GLN A 95 17.92 14.10 -11.89
C GLN A 95 19.32 14.47 -11.38
N LYS A 96 19.58 14.29 -10.09
CA LYS A 96 20.90 14.58 -9.47
C LYS A 96 21.94 13.50 -9.75
N PHE A 97 21.48 12.25 -9.85
CA PHE A 97 22.34 11.07 -10.03
C PHE A 97 21.94 10.29 -11.30
N PRO A 98 22.11 10.86 -12.50
CA PRO A 98 21.60 10.27 -13.74
C PRO A 98 22.26 8.93 -14.13
N LYS A 99 23.40 8.60 -13.52
CA LYS A 99 24.10 7.31 -13.70
C LYS A 99 23.44 6.16 -12.93
N LEU A 100 22.65 6.46 -11.88
CA LEU A 100 21.92 5.45 -11.12
C LEU A 100 20.56 5.18 -11.76
N SER A 101 20.23 3.90 -11.94
CA SER A 101 18.90 3.55 -12.42
C SER A 101 17.83 3.86 -11.38
N THR A 102 16.61 4.17 -11.85
CA THR A 102 15.46 4.42 -10.97
C THR A 102 15.18 3.25 -10.03
N ASN A 103 15.44 2.01 -10.47
CA ASN A 103 15.29 0.81 -9.63
C ASN A 103 16.27 0.84 -8.45
N TRP A 104 17.54 1.14 -8.70
CA TRP A 104 18.55 1.25 -7.63
C TRP A 104 18.24 2.41 -6.69
N LEU A 105 17.85 3.57 -7.21
CA LEU A 105 17.45 4.70 -6.38
C LEU A 105 16.25 4.36 -5.50
N SER A 106 15.24 3.69 -6.04
CA SER A 106 14.07 3.26 -5.26
C SER A 106 14.45 2.24 -4.19
N LEU A 107 15.31 1.28 -4.51
CA LEU A 107 15.77 0.29 -3.52
C LEU A 107 16.59 0.94 -2.40
N LEU A 108 17.47 1.89 -2.72
CA LEU A 108 18.35 2.53 -1.75
C LEU A 108 17.67 3.62 -0.92
N ILE A 109 16.58 4.20 -1.41
CA ILE A 109 15.90 5.34 -0.78
C ILE A 109 14.49 4.98 -0.34
N ALA A 110 13.62 4.52 -1.28
CA ALA A 110 12.23 4.25 -0.95
C ALA A 110 12.08 3.05 -0.01
N PHE A 111 12.85 1.98 -0.20
CA PHE A 111 12.82 0.82 0.69
C PHE A 111 13.15 1.18 2.14
N PRO A 112 14.32 1.73 2.50
CA PRO A 112 14.64 1.99 3.90
C PRO A 112 13.76 3.05 4.54
N LEU A 113 13.35 4.08 3.80
CA LEU A 113 12.45 5.11 4.33
C LEU A 113 11.06 4.54 4.62
N PHE A 114 10.51 3.74 3.71
CA PHE A 114 9.20 3.14 3.90
C PHE A 114 9.24 2.05 4.97
N LEU A 115 10.31 1.26 5.02
CA LEU A 115 10.54 0.28 6.08
C LEU A 115 10.56 0.94 7.46
N ALA A 116 11.36 1.99 7.64
CA ALA A 116 11.44 2.72 8.91
C ALA A 116 10.09 3.32 9.30
N TYR A 117 9.38 3.89 8.33
CA TYR A 117 8.04 4.44 8.53
C TYR A 117 7.04 3.35 8.95
N GLN A 118 7.07 2.18 8.31
CA GLN A 118 6.21 1.06 8.67
C GLN A 118 6.55 0.49 10.05
N ILE A 119 7.83 0.33 10.38
CA ILE A 119 8.24 -0.11 11.73
C ILE A 119 7.70 0.86 12.80
N TYR A 120 7.78 2.16 12.55
CA TYR A 120 7.26 3.17 13.46
C TYR A 120 5.75 3.07 13.62
N VAL A 121 4.99 3.01 12.52
CA VAL A 121 3.52 3.00 12.57
C VAL A 121 2.97 1.67 13.09
N GLU A 122 3.45 0.56 12.57
CA GLU A 122 3.05 -0.77 13.02
C GLU A 122 3.45 -0.98 14.49
N GLY A 123 4.68 -0.63 14.84
CA GLY A 123 5.18 -0.76 16.20
C GLY A 123 4.42 0.08 17.21
N SER A 124 4.11 1.34 16.87
CA SER A 124 3.30 2.21 17.73
C SER A 124 1.87 1.71 17.86
N SER A 125 1.29 1.17 16.80
CA SER A 125 -0.06 0.61 16.82
C SER A 125 -0.15 -0.63 17.70
N VAL A 126 0.82 -1.55 17.61
CA VAL A 126 0.93 -2.72 18.49
C VAL A 126 1.16 -2.28 19.95
N ALA A 127 2.05 -1.31 20.19
CA ALA A 127 2.31 -0.78 21.54
C ALA A 127 1.07 -0.11 22.16
N ASN A 128 0.22 0.52 21.35
CA ASN A 128 -1.05 1.08 21.81
C ASN A 128 -2.16 0.02 21.95
N GLY A 129 -1.96 -1.20 21.45
CA GLY A 129 -2.95 -2.28 21.49
C GLY A 129 -4.09 -2.08 20.50
N TRP A 130 -3.83 -1.44 19.36
CA TRP A 130 -4.79 -1.31 18.28
C TRP A 130 -4.99 -2.64 17.55
N TRP A 131 -3.92 -3.41 17.41
CA TRP A 131 -3.92 -4.81 16.99
C TRP A 131 -2.73 -5.56 17.57
N THR A 132 -2.75 -6.87 17.44
CA THR A 132 -1.66 -7.76 17.84
C THR A 132 -1.40 -8.78 16.73
N TYR A 133 -0.22 -9.35 16.76
CA TYR A 133 0.14 -10.53 15.94
C TYR A 133 0.10 -11.75 16.86
N ASP A 134 -0.92 -12.60 16.69
CA ASP A 134 -1.13 -13.76 17.58
C ASP A 134 0.00 -14.80 17.42
N VAL A 135 0.39 -15.07 16.17
CA VAL A 135 1.57 -15.88 15.86
C VAL A 135 2.62 -15.00 15.20
N VAL A 136 3.85 -15.08 15.68
CA VAL A 136 4.97 -14.27 15.18
C VAL A 136 5.88 -15.11 14.30
N ILE A 137 5.98 -14.76 13.02
CA ILE A 137 6.86 -15.42 12.05
C ILE A 137 8.14 -14.59 11.89
N GLY A 138 9.29 -15.19 12.17
CA GLY A 138 10.61 -14.57 12.00
C GLY A 138 11.00 -13.60 13.12
N PRO A 139 11.99 -12.72 12.87
CA PRO A 139 12.46 -11.73 13.84
C PRO A 139 11.35 -10.73 14.19
N ALA A 140 11.28 -10.32 15.46
CA ALA A 140 10.25 -9.39 15.92
C ALA A 140 10.82 -8.33 16.87
N LEU A 141 10.20 -7.15 16.86
CA LEU A 141 10.40 -6.14 17.89
C LEU A 141 9.39 -6.36 19.02
N GLN A 142 9.89 -6.37 20.24
CA GLN A 142 9.04 -6.39 21.44
C GLN A 142 8.50 -4.98 21.69
N THR A 143 7.20 -4.88 21.93
CA THR A 143 6.53 -3.65 22.38
C THR A 143 5.88 -3.89 23.75
N GLU A 144 5.27 -2.87 24.33
CA GLU A 144 4.61 -2.98 25.64
C GLU A 144 3.44 -3.98 25.63
N LYS A 145 2.68 -4.05 24.52
CA LYS A 145 1.45 -4.86 24.43
C LYS A 145 1.50 -6.00 23.43
N GLY A 146 2.65 -6.22 22.79
CA GLY A 146 2.76 -7.28 21.81
C GLY A 146 4.10 -7.30 21.07
N ARG A 147 4.17 -8.09 20.01
CA ARG A 147 5.37 -8.23 19.18
C ARG A 147 5.05 -7.84 17.75
N LEU A 148 5.94 -7.10 17.11
CA LEU A 148 5.86 -6.74 15.69
C LEU A 148 6.80 -7.64 14.87
N PRO A 149 6.29 -8.56 14.05
CA PRO A 149 7.13 -9.32 13.11
C PRO A 149 7.73 -8.39 12.06
N LEU A 150 9.06 -8.35 11.94
CA LEU A 150 9.76 -7.43 11.04
C LEU A 150 9.62 -7.78 9.57
N ILE A 151 9.18 -9.00 9.26
CA ILE A 151 8.97 -9.45 7.89
C ILE A 151 7.90 -8.61 7.17
N PHE A 152 6.81 -8.21 7.85
CA PHE A 152 5.71 -7.46 7.21
C PHE A 152 6.12 -6.04 6.84
N PRO A 153 6.72 -5.22 7.72
CA PRO A 153 7.31 -3.94 7.33
C PRO A 153 8.35 -4.06 6.20
N ALA A 154 9.14 -5.15 6.19
CA ALA A 154 10.13 -5.38 5.14
C ALA A 154 9.48 -5.67 3.77
N LEU A 155 8.44 -6.50 3.73
CA LEU A 155 7.67 -6.79 2.51
C LEU A 155 6.99 -5.53 1.97
N LEU A 156 6.40 -4.71 2.84
CA LEU A 156 5.83 -3.42 2.48
C LEU A 156 6.89 -2.45 1.94
N GLY A 157 8.07 -2.41 2.55
CA GLY A 157 9.20 -1.62 2.06
C GLY A 157 9.65 -2.04 0.67
N LEU A 158 9.78 -3.35 0.42
CA LEU A 158 10.13 -3.90 -0.90
C LEU A 158 9.06 -3.59 -1.95
N TRP A 159 7.79 -3.73 -1.58
CA TRP A 159 6.70 -3.32 -2.45
C TRP A 159 6.77 -1.83 -2.78
N ALA A 160 6.97 -0.97 -1.79
CA ALA A 160 7.08 0.47 -2.01
C ALA A 160 8.25 0.81 -2.95
N ALA A 161 9.43 0.17 -2.77
CA ALA A 161 10.55 0.36 -3.68
C ALA A 161 10.21 -0.04 -5.12
N TYR A 162 9.57 -1.19 -5.31
CA TYR A 162 9.10 -1.63 -6.63
C TYR A 162 8.10 -0.66 -7.23
N PHE A 163 7.06 -0.29 -6.48
CA PHE A 163 5.97 0.55 -6.95
C PHE A 163 6.44 1.96 -7.29
N VAL A 164 7.27 2.56 -6.43
CA VAL A 164 7.91 3.86 -6.66
C VAL A 164 8.79 3.83 -7.91
N ALA A 165 9.58 2.78 -8.14
CA ALA A 165 10.40 2.64 -9.33
C ALA A 165 9.58 2.67 -10.63
N LYS A 166 8.35 2.11 -10.61
CA LYS A 166 7.42 2.15 -11.76
C LYS A 166 6.81 3.53 -12.00
N LEU A 167 6.73 4.36 -10.97
CA LEU A 167 6.07 5.66 -11.01
C LEU A 167 7.04 6.86 -11.06
N ALA A 168 8.31 6.67 -10.71
CA ALA A 168 9.29 7.76 -10.68
C ALA A 168 9.79 8.20 -12.07
N LYS A 169 9.55 7.40 -13.11
CA LYS A 169 9.93 7.72 -14.47
C LYS A 169 8.69 7.93 -15.33
N ARG A 170 8.65 9.05 -16.04
CA ARG A 170 7.60 9.37 -17.03
C ARG A 170 8.23 9.64 -18.38
N ASP A 171 7.45 9.48 -19.45
CA ASP A 171 7.83 9.95 -20.78
C ASP A 171 7.69 11.48 -20.92
N THR A 172 7.99 12.01 -22.10
CA THR A 172 7.89 13.44 -22.41
C THR A 172 6.48 13.99 -22.27
N ASP A 173 5.45 13.16 -22.48
CA ASP A 173 4.04 13.51 -22.38
C ASP A 173 3.47 13.29 -20.97
N GLY A 174 4.34 12.88 -20.03
CA GLY A 174 4.02 12.69 -18.62
C GLY A 174 3.27 11.39 -18.31
N PHE A 175 3.34 10.37 -19.20
CA PHE A 175 2.78 9.04 -18.95
C PHE A 175 3.81 8.11 -18.33
N TRP A 176 3.34 7.19 -17.49
CA TRP A 176 4.18 6.14 -16.94
C TRP A 176 4.37 4.98 -17.91
N PRO A 177 5.46 4.22 -17.81
CA PRO A 177 5.73 3.11 -18.74
C PRO A 177 4.61 2.09 -18.88
N HIS A 178 3.86 1.82 -17.79
CA HIS A 178 2.71 0.92 -17.86
C HIS A 178 1.53 1.52 -18.62
N GLU A 179 1.28 2.84 -18.49
CA GLU A 179 0.24 3.53 -19.26
C GLU A 179 0.56 3.52 -20.77
N VAL A 180 1.84 3.69 -21.13
CA VAL A 180 2.31 3.59 -22.52
C VAL A 180 2.11 2.18 -23.06
N LYS A 181 2.56 1.16 -22.32
CA LYS A 181 2.42 -0.26 -22.70
C LYS A 181 0.96 -0.70 -22.89
N MET A 182 0.04 -0.13 -22.11
CA MET A 182 -1.39 -0.40 -22.21
C MET A 182 -2.09 0.44 -23.29
N GLY A 183 -1.35 1.22 -24.08
CA GLY A 183 -1.90 2.07 -25.14
C GLY A 183 -2.74 3.25 -24.62
N ILE A 184 -2.61 3.61 -23.35
CA ILE A 184 -3.40 4.70 -22.75
C ILE A 184 -2.91 6.05 -23.24
N ALA A 185 -1.61 6.20 -23.44
CA ALA A 185 -1.00 7.42 -23.95
C ALA A 185 -1.54 7.80 -25.34
N ALA A 186 -1.85 6.82 -26.18
CA ALA A 186 -2.40 7.02 -27.52
C ALA A 186 -3.90 7.40 -27.53
N LYS A 187 -4.62 7.30 -26.39
CA LYS A 187 -6.04 7.66 -26.34
C LYS A 187 -6.22 9.19 -26.32
N PRO A 188 -7.28 9.71 -26.99
CA PRO A 188 -7.61 11.14 -26.91
C PRO A 188 -7.82 11.59 -25.46
N ALA A 189 -7.45 12.84 -25.17
CA ALA A 189 -7.70 13.45 -23.86
C ALA A 189 -9.18 13.42 -23.53
N GLY A 190 -9.52 13.17 -22.28
CA GLY A 190 -10.90 13.14 -21.80
C GLY A 190 -11.15 12.03 -20.76
N TRP A 191 -12.38 11.91 -20.33
CA TRP A 191 -12.77 11.03 -19.24
C TRP A 191 -12.45 9.55 -19.48
N ARG A 192 -12.56 9.07 -20.74
CA ARG A 192 -12.24 7.67 -21.12
C ARG A 192 -10.76 7.35 -20.90
N ARG A 193 -9.87 8.31 -21.18
CA ARG A 193 -8.44 8.16 -20.90
C ARG A 193 -8.17 8.16 -19.41
N GLU A 194 -8.81 9.05 -18.64
CA GLU A 194 -8.65 9.08 -17.19
C GLU A 194 -9.19 7.82 -16.51
N LEU A 195 -10.30 7.26 -16.97
CA LEU A 195 -10.78 5.95 -16.49
C LEU A 195 -9.77 4.83 -16.79
N ALA A 196 -9.18 4.81 -17.99
CA ALA A 196 -8.15 3.84 -18.33
C ALA A 196 -6.91 3.98 -17.43
N ARG A 197 -6.51 5.21 -17.07
CA ARG A 197 -5.43 5.48 -16.11
C ARG A 197 -5.77 4.99 -14.70
N ILE A 198 -7.00 5.21 -14.24
CA ILE A 198 -7.49 4.68 -12.97
C ILE A 198 -7.36 3.15 -12.95
N TRP A 199 -7.88 2.47 -13.97
CA TRP A 199 -7.79 1.02 -14.07
C TRP A 199 -6.35 0.51 -14.11
N ALA A 200 -5.49 1.15 -14.89
CA ALA A 200 -4.06 0.79 -14.95
C ALA A 200 -3.39 0.92 -13.58
N MET A 201 -3.71 1.98 -12.82
CA MET A 201 -3.18 2.18 -11.48
C MET A 201 -3.74 1.15 -10.48
N ILE A 202 -5.05 0.86 -10.54
CA ILE A 202 -5.68 -0.17 -9.70
C ILE A 202 -5.02 -1.53 -9.95
N VAL A 203 -4.85 -1.94 -11.21
CA VAL A 203 -4.22 -3.21 -11.55
C VAL A 203 -2.76 -3.25 -11.10
N LEU A 204 -1.99 -2.20 -11.37
CA LEU A 204 -0.59 -2.12 -10.94
C LEU A 204 -0.47 -2.22 -9.42
N PHE A 205 -1.30 -1.45 -8.69
CA PHE A 205 -1.31 -1.44 -7.23
C PHE A 205 -1.70 -2.81 -6.69
N GLN A 206 -2.88 -3.32 -7.06
CA GLN A 206 -3.44 -4.54 -6.49
C GLN A 206 -2.59 -5.77 -6.77
N VAL A 207 -2.14 -5.94 -8.02
CA VAL A 207 -1.32 -7.11 -8.39
C VAL A 207 0.03 -7.06 -7.69
N SER A 208 0.71 -5.90 -7.71
CA SER A 208 2.00 -5.80 -7.05
C SER A 208 1.89 -5.91 -5.52
N PHE A 209 0.89 -5.29 -4.92
CA PHE A 209 0.67 -5.36 -3.48
C PHE A 209 0.35 -6.79 -3.04
N PHE A 210 -0.50 -7.49 -3.80
CA PHE A 210 -0.79 -8.89 -3.54
C PHE A 210 0.48 -9.75 -3.58
N ILE A 211 1.29 -9.64 -4.65
CA ILE A 211 2.50 -10.44 -4.80
C ILE A 211 3.51 -10.17 -3.68
N PHE A 212 3.82 -8.91 -3.41
CA PHE A 212 4.89 -8.55 -2.47
C PHE A 212 4.48 -8.63 -1.01
N ASN A 213 3.21 -8.40 -0.69
CA ASN A 213 2.75 -8.33 0.69
C ASN A 213 1.79 -9.48 1.04
N ILE A 214 0.59 -9.46 0.48
CA ILE A 214 -0.50 -10.36 0.88
C ILE A 214 -0.15 -11.83 0.60
N GLY A 215 0.20 -12.14 -0.63
CA GLY A 215 0.60 -13.50 -1.03
C GLY A 215 1.83 -14.00 -0.30
N SER A 216 2.79 -13.10 -0.04
CA SER A 216 3.98 -13.42 0.75
C SER A 216 3.64 -13.70 2.22
N ALA A 217 2.70 -12.95 2.82
CA ALA A 217 2.22 -13.22 4.18
C ALA A 217 1.48 -14.56 4.26
N MET A 218 0.59 -14.84 3.31
CA MET A 218 -0.11 -16.13 3.20
C MET A 218 0.85 -17.31 3.01
N LEU A 219 1.87 -17.15 2.16
CA LEU A 219 2.91 -18.14 1.96
C LEU A 219 3.73 -18.35 3.24
N GLY A 220 4.09 -17.26 3.92
CA GLY A 220 4.78 -17.31 5.22
C GLY A 220 3.98 -18.10 6.24
N ARG A 221 2.66 -17.86 6.32
CA ARG A 221 1.76 -18.65 7.19
C ARG A 221 1.75 -20.12 6.81
N ALA A 222 1.65 -20.44 5.51
CA ALA A 222 1.60 -21.82 5.04
C ALA A 222 2.87 -22.61 5.31
N LEU A 223 4.04 -21.95 5.25
CA LEU A 223 5.34 -22.60 5.39
C LEU A 223 5.88 -22.61 6.83
N PHE A 224 5.59 -21.58 7.59
CA PHE A 224 6.22 -21.31 8.90
C PHE A 224 5.21 -21.00 10.00
N GLY A 225 3.92 -20.99 9.67
CA GLY A 225 2.85 -20.70 10.61
C GLY A 225 2.58 -21.83 11.58
N GLY A 226 1.84 -21.50 12.64
CA GLY A 226 1.38 -22.42 13.66
C GLY A 226 -0.11 -22.23 13.95
N PRO A 227 -0.68 -23.03 14.84
CA PRO A 227 -2.06 -22.84 15.29
C PRO A 227 -2.22 -21.48 15.95
N SER A 228 -3.33 -20.83 15.70
CA SER A 228 -3.71 -19.55 16.30
C SER A 228 -5.08 -19.67 16.94
N LEU A 229 -5.23 -19.07 18.10
CA LEU A 229 -6.51 -19.02 18.81
C LEU A 229 -7.37 -17.83 18.34
N LEU A 230 -6.74 -16.74 17.91
CA LEU A 230 -7.43 -15.53 17.49
C LEU A 230 -7.68 -15.46 15.98
N VAL A 231 -6.84 -16.14 15.20
CA VAL A 231 -6.86 -16.08 13.72
C VAL A 231 -6.80 -17.52 13.17
N PRO A 232 -7.91 -18.26 13.18
CA PRO A 232 -7.99 -19.68 12.78
C PRO A 232 -7.67 -19.93 11.31
#